data_bb829ccfc379385b5f9cca24761b8392
#
_entry.id   bb829ccfc379385b5f9cca24761b8392
#
_cell.length_a   1.000
_cell.length_b   1.000
_cell.length_c   1.000
_cell.angle_alpha   90.00
_cell.angle_beta   90.00
_cell.angle_gamma   90.00
#
_symmetry.space_group_name_H-M   'P 1'
#
loop_
_entity.id
_entity.type
_entity.pdbx_description
1 polymer ?
#
loop_
_entity_poly.entity_id
_entity_poly.type
_entity_poly.pdbx_seq_one_letter_code
_entity_poly.pdbx_strand_id
1 'polypeptide(L)'
;MISEINGANLAYLGDAVLELLVRKKLVLSGGKLGDINKIADAYVRAGAQSKAADKLASVLTDEETAVYKRGKNVHHNSIPKNATEKEYKKATGLEALFGYLYLKGDTERIEELLDIAFPGNDTP
;
A
#
# COMPACT_ATOMS: atom_id res chain seq x y z
N MET A 1 -0.51 15.29 -16.07
CA MET A 1 -0.70 15.59 -14.63
C MET A 1 -0.95 14.31 -13.86
N ILE A 2 -0.45 14.22 -12.65
CA ILE A 2 -0.61 13.03 -11.82
C ILE A 2 -2.09 12.69 -11.60
N SER A 3 -2.91 13.71 -11.41
CA SER A 3 -4.35 13.53 -11.18
C SER A 3 -5.08 12.86 -12.35
N GLU A 4 -4.48 12.84 -13.53
CA GLU A 4 -5.08 12.25 -14.73
C GLU A 4 -4.67 10.80 -14.93
N ILE A 5 -3.70 10.30 -14.16
CA ILE A 5 -3.28 8.90 -14.26
C ILE A 5 -4.37 8.02 -13.68
N ASN A 6 -4.75 6.97 -14.39
CA ASN A 6 -5.81 6.09 -13.93
C ASN A 6 -5.39 5.28 -12.69
N GLY A 7 -6.40 4.80 -11.96
CA GLY A 7 -6.18 4.08 -10.72
C GLY A 7 -5.37 2.81 -10.87
N ALA A 8 -5.55 2.09 -11.98
CA ALA A 8 -4.80 0.85 -12.23
C ALA A 8 -3.30 1.11 -12.40
N ASN A 9 -2.94 2.15 -13.14
CA ASN A 9 -1.53 2.51 -13.33
C ASN A 9 -0.89 3.03 -12.06
N LEU A 10 -1.63 3.81 -11.27
CA LEU A 10 -1.15 4.26 -9.97
C LEU A 10 -0.92 3.07 -9.04
N ALA A 11 -1.84 2.11 -9.03
CA ALA A 11 -1.71 0.91 -8.19
C ALA A 11 -0.52 0.04 -8.63
N TYR A 12 -0.31 -0.08 -9.93
CA TYR A 12 0.84 -0.82 -10.46
C TYR A 12 2.15 -0.25 -9.94
N LEU A 13 2.30 1.07 -9.99
CA LEU A 13 3.48 1.74 -9.43
C LEU A 13 3.52 1.59 -7.91
N GLY A 14 2.39 1.80 -7.25
CA GLY A 14 2.30 1.76 -5.79
C GLY A 14 2.62 0.40 -5.20
N ASP A 15 2.33 -0.68 -5.91
CA ASP A 15 2.72 -2.02 -5.51
C ASP A 15 4.25 -2.10 -5.31
N ALA A 16 5.00 -1.59 -6.27
CA ALA A 16 6.46 -1.55 -6.19
C ALA A 16 6.94 -0.60 -5.07
N VAL A 17 6.28 0.54 -4.92
CA VAL A 17 6.63 1.52 -3.87
C VAL A 17 6.44 0.90 -2.48
N LEU A 18 5.29 0.28 -2.23
CA LEU A 18 5.03 -0.37 -0.94
C LEU A 18 6.02 -1.49 -0.66
N GLU A 19 6.30 -2.31 -1.65
CA GLU A 19 7.24 -3.40 -1.51
C GLU A 19 8.65 -2.89 -1.17
N LEU A 20 9.09 -1.84 -1.85
CA LEU A 20 10.38 -1.22 -1.57
C LEU A 20 10.45 -0.68 -0.15
N LEU A 21 9.40 0.04 0.28
CA LEU A 21 9.37 0.63 1.62
C LEU A 21 9.34 -0.40 2.73
N VAL A 22 8.57 -1.47 2.54
CA VAL A 22 8.52 -2.58 3.49
C VAL A 22 9.89 -3.26 3.60
N ARG A 23 10.52 -3.55 2.47
CA ARG A 23 11.86 -4.15 2.45
C ARG A 23 12.89 -3.26 3.12
N LYS A 24 12.84 -1.96 2.84
CA LYS A 24 13.74 -0.99 3.48
C LYS A 24 13.60 -1.03 5.00
N LYS A 25 12.36 -0.99 5.49
CA LYS A 25 12.07 -1.03 6.93
C LYS A 25 12.64 -2.29 7.57
N LEU A 26 12.44 -3.44 6.94
CA LEU A 26 12.88 -4.71 7.46
C LEU A 26 14.40 -4.86 7.43
N VAL A 27 15.04 -4.39 6.36
CA VAL A 27 16.51 -4.40 6.26
C VAL A 27 17.13 -3.55 7.35
N LEU A 28 16.58 -2.36 7.61
CA LEU A 28 17.09 -1.47 8.64
C LEU A 28 16.88 -2.01 10.05
N SER A 29 15.89 -2.85 10.26
CA SER A 29 15.65 -3.47 11.57
C SER A 29 16.57 -4.67 11.84
N GLY A 30 17.32 -5.13 10.86
CA GLY A 30 18.22 -6.28 10.96
C GLY A 30 17.51 -7.61 10.76
N GLY A 31 18.27 -8.67 10.79
CA GLY A 31 17.74 -10.01 10.62
C GLY A 31 18.32 -10.74 9.41
N LYS A 32 17.98 -12.01 9.31
CA LYS A 32 18.44 -12.86 8.22
C LYS A 32 17.52 -12.70 7.01
N LEU A 33 18.09 -12.77 5.83
CA LEU A 33 17.34 -12.58 4.58
C LEU A 33 16.11 -13.49 4.48
N GLY A 34 16.19 -14.74 4.86
CA GLY A 34 15.06 -15.66 4.79
C GLY A 34 13.88 -15.22 5.66
N ASP A 35 14.18 -14.74 6.87
CA ASP A 35 13.15 -14.24 7.79
C ASP A 35 12.57 -12.93 7.31
N ILE A 36 13.43 -12.03 6.82
CA ILE A 36 13.00 -10.75 6.25
C ILE A 36 12.02 -10.98 5.08
N ASN A 37 12.34 -11.92 4.21
CA ASN A 37 11.52 -12.21 3.05
C ASN A 37 10.12 -12.72 3.43
N LYS A 38 10.02 -13.58 4.44
CA LYS A 38 8.74 -14.07 4.94
C LYS A 38 7.89 -12.96 5.54
N ILE A 39 8.51 -12.07 6.30
CA ILE A 39 7.82 -10.94 6.89
C ILE A 39 7.34 -9.99 5.80
N ALA A 40 8.21 -9.71 4.81
CA ALA A 40 7.84 -8.85 3.69
C ALA A 40 6.62 -9.39 2.94
N ASP A 41 6.58 -10.70 2.69
CA ASP A 41 5.44 -11.33 2.03
C ASP A 41 4.14 -11.13 2.81
N ALA A 42 4.20 -11.19 4.14
CA ALA A 42 3.03 -10.99 4.98
C ALA A 42 2.50 -9.55 4.87
N TYR A 43 3.37 -8.56 4.76
CA TYR A 43 2.96 -7.16 4.62
C TYR A 43 2.29 -6.86 3.28
N VAL A 44 2.68 -7.54 2.21
CA VAL A 44 2.16 -7.22 0.87
C VAL A 44 0.92 -8.02 0.48
N ARG A 45 0.44 -8.90 1.34
CA ARG A 45 -0.80 -9.63 1.08
C ARG A 45 -2.01 -8.72 1.14
N ALA A 46 -3.01 -9.03 0.33
CA ALA A 46 -4.24 -8.22 0.24
C ALA A 46 -4.93 -8.04 1.60
N GLY A 47 -4.94 -9.06 2.44
CA GLY A 47 -5.54 -8.97 3.78
C GLY A 47 -4.83 -7.96 4.67
N ALA A 48 -3.50 -7.97 4.68
CA ALA A 48 -2.70 -7.04 5.46
C ALA A 48 -2.86 -5.60 4.93
N GLN A 49 -2.86 -5.44 3.62
CA GLN A 49 -3.04 -4.13 2.99
C GLN A 49 -4.46 -3.60 3.21
N SER A 50 -5.46 -4.47 3.21
CA SER A 50 -6.83 -4.09 3.52
C SER A 50 -6.95 -3.53 4.94
N LYS A 51 -6.33 -4.18 5.91
CA LYS A 51 -6.28 -3.68 7.29
C LYS A 51 -5.55 -2.35 7.39
N ALA A 52 -4.44 -2.22 6.66
CA ALA A 52 -3.68 -0.97 6.60
C ALA A 52 -4.54 0.16 6.05
N ALA A 53 -5.29 -0.10 4.98
CA ALA A 53 -6.20 0.88 4.40
C ALA A 53 -7.25 1.34 5.41
N ASP A 54 -7.80 0.43 6.20
CA ASP A 54 -8.79 0.77 7.24
C ASP A 54 -8.19 1.70 8.30
N LYS A 55 -6.93 1.48 8.67
CA LYS A 55 -6.25 2.34 9.64
C LYS A 55 -6.02 3.76 9.10
N LEU A 56 -5.89 3.91 7.80
CA LEU A 56 -5.65 5.21 7.17
C LEU A 56 -6.91 6.01 6.91
N ALA A 57 -8.06 5.37 6.90
CA ALA A 57 -9.32 5.98 6.47
C ALA A 57 -9.62 7.32 7.14
N SER A 58 -9.32 7.45 8.44
CA SER A 58 -9.61 8.66 9.21
C SER A 58 -8.55 9.75 9.10
N VAL A 59 -7.39 9.45 8.53
CA VAL A 59 -6.27 10.41 8.46
C VAL A 59 -5.97 10.88 7.04
N LEU A 60 -6.62 10.32 6.03
CA LEU A 60 -6.42 10.74 4.65
C LEU A 60 -7.06 12.10 4.38
N THR A 61 -6.39 12.92 3.58
CA THR A 61 -7.00 14.15 3.06
C THR A 61 -8.07 13.81 2.04
N ASP A 62 -8.86 14.79 1.63
CA ASP A 62 -9.88 14.59 0.60
C ASP A 62 -9.26 14.15 -0.72
N GLU A 63 -8.12 14.75 -1.08
CA GLU A 63 -7.38 14.38 -2.29
C GLU A 63 -6.90 12.93 -2.22
N GLU A 64 -6.30 12.55 -1.10
CA GLU A 64 -5.82 11.19 -0.89
C GLU A 64 -6.96 10.18 -0.92
N THR A 65 -8.07 10.51 -0.29
CA THR A 65 -9.26 9.66 -0.29
C THR A 65 -9.78 9.45 -1.72
N ALA A 66 -9.78 10.51 -2.54
CA ALA A 66 -10.23 10.41 -3.93
C ALA A 66 -9.33 9.45 -4.74
N VAL A 67 -8.02 9.54 -4.55
CA VAL A 67 -7.07 8.64 -5.21
C VAL A 67 -7.26 7.20 -4.75
N TYR A 68 -7.40 7.01 -3.44
CA TYR A 68 -7.67 5.69 -2.87
C TYR A 68 -8.93 5.06 -3.49
N LYS A 69 -10.01 5.84 -3.57
CA LYS A 69 -11.27 5.36 -4.16
C LYS A 69 -11.12 5.00 -5.64
N ARG A 70 -10.34 5.77 -6.38
CA ARG A 70 -10.07 5.46 -7.79
C ARG A 70 -9.39 4.10 -7.93
N GLY A 71 -8.41 3.82 -7.09
CA GLY A 71 -7.75 2.52 -7.09
C GLY A 71 -8.69 1.40 -6.64
N LYS A 72 -9.45 1.66 -5.59
CA LYS A 72 -10.43 0.70 -5.07
C LYS A 72 -11.47 0.32 -6.11
N ASN A 73 -11.84 1.25 -6.98
CA ASN A 73 -12.87 1.04 -7.98
C ASN A 73 -12.35 0.52 -9.33
N VAL A 74 -11.07 0.15 -9.40
CA VAL A 74 -10.51 -0.46 -10.61
C VAL A 74 -11.22 -1.79 -10.86
N HIS A 75 -11.59 -2.01 -12.12
CA HIS A 75 -12.20 -3.28 -12.52
C HIS A 75 -11.15 -4.39 -12.58
N HIS A 76 -11.44 -5.52 -11.96
CA HIS A 76 -10.56 -6.67 -11.95
C HIS A 76 -11.22 -7.85 -12.66
N ASN A 77 -10.49 -8.50 -13.55
CA ASN A 77 -10.96 -9.70 -14.26
C ASN A 77 -10.82 -10.95 -13.40
N SER A 78 -9.88 -10.95 -12.47
CA SER A 78 -9.67 -12.09 -11.58
C SER A 78 -9.13 -11.59 -10.23
N ILE A 79 -9.43 -12.38 -9.19
CA ILE A 79 -9.01 -12.06 -7.83
C ILE A 79 -8.19 -13.25 -7.31
N PRO A 80 -7.06 -12.99 -6.61
CA PRO A 80 -6.25 -14.08 -6.05
C PRO A 80 -7.07 -14.97 -5.12
N LYS A 81 -6.77 -16.26 -5.12
CA LYS A 81 -7.51 -17.26 -4.36
C LYS A 81 -7.57 -16.98 -2.86
N ASN A 82 -6.54 -16.35 -2.31
CA ASN A 82 -6.41 -16.13 -0.87
C ASN A 82 -6.93 -14.77 -0.41
N ALA A 83 -7.68 -14.08 -1.27
CA ALA A 83 -8.20 -12.75 -0.95
C ALA A 83 -9.68 -12.68 -1.30
N THR A 84 -10.45 -11.95 -0.48
CA THR A 84 -11.82 -11.60 -0.84
C THR A 84 -11.79 -10.46 -1.85
N GLU A 85 -12.88 -10.26 -2.56
CA GLU A 85 -13.01 -9.12 -3.48
C GLU A 85 -12.82 -7.80 -2.74
N LYS A 86 -13.41 -7.68 -1.56
CA LYS A 86 -13.31 -6.47 -0.73
C LYS A 86 -11.87 -6.19 -0.33
N GLU A 87 -11.14 -7.22 0.13
CA GLU A 87 -9.73 -7.07 0.49
C GLU A 87 -8.88 -6.66 -0.69
N TYR A 88 -9.10 -7.28 -1.83
CA TYR A 88 -8.33 -6.99 -3.03
C TYR A 88 -8.55 -5.56 -3.52
N LYS A 89 -9.80 -5.09 -3.50
CA LYS A 89 -10.12 -3.71 -3.87
C LYS A 89 -9.48 -2.70 -2.94
N LYS A 90 -9.51 -2.94 -1.64
CA LYS A 90 -8.86 -2.06 -0.66
C LYS A 90 -7.34 -2.05 -0.84
N ALA A 91 -6.74 -3.20 -1.10
CA ALA A 91 -5.31 -3.29 -1.37
C ALA A 91 -4.93 -2.49 -2.61
N THR A 92 -5.70 -2.60 -3.68
CA THR A 92 -5.48 -1.84 -4.91
C THR A 92 -5.61 -0.33 -4.65
N GLY A 93 -6.58 0.06 -3.83
CA GLY A 93 -6.73 1.46 -3.43
C GLY A 93 -5.52 1.98 -2.67
N LEU A 94 -5.00 1.19 -1.74
CA LEU A 94 -3.81 1.55 -0.98
C LEU A 94 -2.59 1.70 -1.90
N GLU A 95 -2.42 0.76 -2.81
CA GLU A 95 -1.33 0.82 -3.78
C GLU A 95 -1.43 2.07 -4.65
N ALA A 96 -2.62 2.39 -5.14
CA ALA A 96 -2.84 3.60 -5.93
C ALA A 96 -2.47 4.86 -5.15
N LEU A 97 -2.85 4.93 -3.89
CA LEU A 97 -2.51 6.05 -3.02
C LEU A 97 -1.00 6.23 -2.89
N PHE A 98 -0.27 5.15 -2.62
CA PHE A 98 1.19 5.23 -2.47
C PHE A 98 1.89 5.53 -3.81
N GLY A 99 1.37 5.02 -4.92
CA GLY A 99 1.87 5.38 -6.24
C GLY A 99 1.71 6.88 -6.52
N TYR A 100 0.56 7.43 -6.18
CA TYR A 100 0.27 8.85 -6.32
C TYR A 100 1.22 9.71 -5.49
N LEU A 101 1.39 9.37 -4.21
CA LEU A 101 2.28 10.12 -3.32
C LEU A 101 3.73 10.05 -3.77
N TYR A 102 4.15 8.90 -4.28
CA TYR A 102 5.50 8.73 -4.80
C TYR A 102 5.74 9.66 -6.00
N LEU A 103 4.79 9.73 -6.93
CA LEU A 103 4.89 10.62 -8.09
C LEU A 103 4.89 12.09 -7.70
N LYS A 104 4.19 12.45 -6.64
CA LYS A 104 4.23 13.81 -6.09
C LYS A 104 5.57 14.14 -5.43
N GLY A 105 6.35 13.13 -5.10
CA GLY A 105 7.57 13.31 -4.36
C GLY A 105 7.35 13.64 -2.88
N ASP A 106 6.18 13.31 -2.34
CA ASP A 106 5.83 13.63 -0.96
C ASP A 106 6.34 12.55 -0.01
N THR A 107 7.65 12.52 0.16
CA THR A 107 8.34 11.50 0.96
C THR A 107 7.90 11.52 2.42
N GLU A 108 7.73 12.70 3.00
CA GLU A 108 7.30 12.82 4.40
C GLU A 108 5.91 12.22 4.62
N ARG A 109 4.99 12.49 3.69
CA ARG A 109 3.64 11.95 3.80
C ARG A 109 3.63 10.43 3.65
N ILE A 110 4.44 9.91 2.73
CA ILE A 110 4.59 8.46 2.54
C ILE A 110 5.06 7.82 3.85
N GLU A 111 6.09 8.36 4.48
CA GLU A 111 6.61 7.82 5.75
C GLU A 111 5.56 7.90 6.86
N GLU A 112 4.84 9.02 6.95
CA GLU A 112 3.79 9.20 7.94
C GLU A 112 2.68 8.16 7.77
N LEU A 113 2.18 7.99 6.56
CA LEU A 113 1.12 7.01 6.29
C LEU A 113 1.61 5.58 6.45
N LEU A 114 2.85 5.30 6.07
CA LEU A 114 3.43 3.98 6.25
C LEU A 114 3.47 3.60 7.73
N ASP A 115 3.87 4.55 8.59
CA ASP A 115 3.95 4.31 10.04
C ASP A 115 2.57 4.07 10.66
N ILE A 116 1.54 4.72 10.16
CA ILE A 116 0.17 4.50 10.62
C ILE A 116 -0.36 3.16 10.12
N ALA A 117 -0.11 2.86 8.86
CA ALA A 117 -0.60 1.64 8.20
C ALA A 117 0.07 0.37 8.76
N PHE A 118 1.36 0.46 9.01
CA PHE A 118 2.18 -0.66 9.53
C PHE A 118 2.98 -0.14 10.71
N PRO A 119 2.35 -0.02 11.87
CA PRO A 119 2.93 0.72 12.99
C PRO A 119 4.20 0.10 13.55
N GLY A 120 5.14 0.97 13.79
CA GLY A 120 6.30 0.73 14.63
C GLY A 120 7.28 -0.27 14.12
N ASN A 121 7.94 -0.86 15.09
CA ASN A 121 8.90 -1.93 14.89
C ASN A 121 8.23 -3.29 15.03
N ASP A 122 6.91 -3.30 15.11
CA ASP A 122 6.17 -4.53 15.25
C ASP A 122 6.26 -5.30 13.95
N THR A 123 6.87 -6.46 14.06
CA THR A 123 6.79 -7.41 12.98
C THR A 123 5.43 -8.08 13.06
N PRO A 124 4.80 -8.30 11.91
CA PRO A 124 3.52 -9.00 11.91
C PRO A 124 3.66 -10.39 12.47
#